data_86363066bc7904b3edfae3cd02b49085
#
_entry.id   86363066bc7904b3edfae3cd02b49085
#
_cell.length_a   1.000
_cell.length_b   1.000
_cell.length_c   1.000
_cell.angle_alpha   90.00
_cell.angle_beta   90.00
_cell.angle_gamma   90.00
#
_symmetry.space_group_name_H-M   'P 1'
#
loop_
_entity.id
_entity.type
_entity.pdbx_description
1 polymer ?
#
loop_
_entity_poly.entity_id
_entity_poly.type
_entity_poly.pdbx_seq_one_letter_code
_entity_poly.pdbx_strand_id
1 'polypeptide(L)'
;RALSGDIQVSEHLDESLTNKAIAQFHKHYEQQVGQYSVLYQHVETGLAALRGMQKALITNKSRIFTEKLLDKLALTNHFELIICGDDMAKKPSPEPLLFACKKLNIEASKAIMIGDSKSDILAAKAAGIDVIAVGYGYNQGENLADYNPQYLCDNFLDIIPVLTQR
;
A
#
# COMPACT_ATOMS: atom_id res chain seq x y z
N ARG A 1 -3.44 -22.25 -3.81
CA ARG A 1 -2.76 -23.34 -3.08
C ARG A 1 -1.66 -23.88 -3.97
N ALA A 2 -0.51 -23.27 -3.98
CA ALA A 2 0.68 -23.84 -4.56
C ALA A 2 1.50 -24.44 -3.43
N LEU A 3 1.57 -25.79 -3.45
CA LEU A 3 2.64 -26.60 -2.90
C LEU A 3 3.01 -26.36 -1.41
N SER A 4 2.11 -26.73 -0.51
CA SER A 4 2.50 -27.21 0.81
C SER A 4 2.86 -28.70 0.70
N GLY A 5 3.95 -28.99 0.05
CA GLY A 5 4.67 -30.24 0.16
C GLY A 5 5.99 -29.90 0.81
N ASP A 6 6.39 -30.67 1.81
CA ASP A 6 7.61 -30.51 2.58
C ASP A 6 8.85 -30.40 1.69
N ILE A 7 9.12 -29.20 1.20
CA ILE A 7 10.43 -28.83 0.73
C ILE A 7 11.19 -28.48 2.00
N GLN A 8 11.97 -29.40 2.52
CA GLN A 8 13.08 -29.05 3.40
C GLN A 8 13.98 -28.10 2.60
N VAL A 9 13.77 -26.80 2.81
CA VAL A 9 14.68 -25.79 2.32
C VAL A 9 15.96 -26.01 3.09
N SER A 10 16.99 -26.54 2.42
CA SER A 10 18.33 -26.64 3.01
C SER A 10 18.74 -25.24 3.46
N GLU A 11 19.24 -25.12 4.69
CA GLU A 11 19.68 -23.85 5.32
C GLU A 11 20.84 -23.17 4.57
N HIS A 12 21.30 -23.71 3.46
CA HIS A 12 22.29 -23.13 2.54
C HIS A 12 21.69 -22.98 1.14
N LEU A 13 20.74 -22.03 1.01
CA LEU A 13 20.45 -21.49 -0.33
C LEU A 13 21.72 -20.79 -0.81
N ASP A 14 22.31 -21.28 -1.90
CA ASP A 14 23.42 -20.61 -2.57
C ASP A 14 23.00 -19.17 -2.87
N GLU A 15 23.64 -18.22 -2.23
CA GLU A 15 23.36 -16.79 -2.34
C GLU A 15 23.38 -16.33 -3.81
N SER A 16 24.25 -16.93 -4.62
CA SER A 16 24.34 -16.71 -6.07
C SER A 16 23.08 -17.17 -6.80
N LEU A 17 22.52 -18.33 -6.46
CA LEU A 17 21.26 -18.84 -7.04
C LEU A 17 20.07 -17.99 -6.62
N THR A 18 20.02 -17.60 -5.35
CA THR A 18 18.97 -16.70 -4.83
C THR A 18 18.99 -15.37 -5.56
N ASN A 19 20.15 -14.75 -5.69
CA ASN A 19 20.30 -13.48 -6.39
C ASN A 19 19.94 -13.59 -7.88
N LYS A 20 20.29 -14.68 -8.56
CA LYS A 20 19.89 -14.93 -9.94
C LYS A 20 18.37 -15.12 -10.08
N ALA A 21 17.76 -15.85 -9.17
CA ALA A 21 16.31 -16.05 -9.16
C ALA A 21 15.57 -14.74 -8.93
N ILE A 22 16.02 -13.90 -7.98
CA ILE A 22 15.48 -12.57 -7.73
C ILE A 22 15.64 -11.67 -8.97
N ALA A 23 16.79 -11.66 -9.60
CA ALA A 23 17.04 -10.86 -10.80
C ALA A 23 16.14 -11.30 -11.98
N GLN A 24 15.93 -12.59 -12.19
CA GLN A 24 15.01 -13.12 -13.20
C GLN A 24 13.56 -12.78 -12.87
N PHE A 25 13.16 -12.93 -11.61
CA PHE A 25 11.83 -12.53 -11.16
C PHE A 25 11.58 -11.04 -11.41
N HIS A 26 12.53 -10.17 -11.02
CA HIS A 26 12.44 -8.74 -11.27
C HIS A 26 12.27 -8.42 -12.74
N LYS A 27 13.08 -9.04 -13.61
CA LYS A 27 13.02 -8.83 -15.06
C LYS A 27 11.67 -9.22 -15.66
N HIS A 28 11.12 -10.38 -15.27
CA HIS A 28 9.82 -10.83 -15.76
C HIS A 28 8.66 -10.01 -15.16
N TYR A 29 8.71 -9.74 -13.86
CA TYR A 29 7.69 -8.94 -13.19
C TYR A 29 7.66 -7.51 -13.71
N GLU A 30 8.82 -6.93 -14.00
CA GLU A 30 8.96 -5.60 -14.58
C GLU A 30 8.27 -5.46 -15.95
N GLN A 31 8.30 -6.52 -16.76
CA GLN A 31 7.63 -6.55 -18.07
C GLN A 31 6.12 -6.70 -17.95
N GLN A 32 5.64 -7.30 -16.86
CA GLN A 32 4.23 -7.61 -16.64
C GLN A 32 3.52 -6.67 -15.68
N VAL A 33 4.29 -5.89 -14.89
CA VAL A 33 3.71 -4.98 -13.90
C VAL A 33 2.73 -4.01 -14.59
N GLY A 34 1.52 -4.00 -14.10
CA GLY A 34 0.45 -3.17 -14.64
C GLY A 34 -0.18 -3.65 -15.95
N GLN A 35 0.26 -4.75 -16.62
CA GLN A 35 -0.40 -5.22 -17.86
C GLN A 35 -1.87 -5.55 -17.65
N TYR A 36 -2.18 -6.14 -16.51
CA TYR A 36 -3.53 -6.56 -16.12
C TYR A 36 -4.06 -5.78 -14.91
N SER A 37 -3.31 -4.77 -14.46
CA SER A 37 -3.75 -3.94 -13.34
C SER A 37 -4.75 -2.90 -13.83
N VAL A 38 -5.89 -2.88 -13.18
CA VAL A 38 -6.94 -1.89 -13.38
C VAL A 38 -7.25 -1.22 -12.05
N LEU A 39 -7.73 0.00 -12.08
CA LEU A 39 -8.22 0.67 -10.89
C LEU A 39 -9.49 -0.02 -10.38
N TYR A 40 -9.61 -0.12 -9.07
CA TYR A 40 -10.89 -0.48 -8.48
C TYR A 40 -11.94 0.57 -8.84
N GLN A 41 -13.19 0.15 -8.79
CA GLN A 41 -14.32 1.02 -9.13
C GLN A 41 -14.27 2.30 -8.29
N HIS A 42 -14.54 3.44 -8.93
CA HIS A 42 -14.63 4.77 -8.32
C HIS A 42 -13.32 5.35 -7.77
N VAL A 43 -12.16 4.70 -7.87
CA VAL A 43 -10.88 5.23 -7.38
C VAL A 43 -10.52 6.55 -8.08
N GLU A 44 -10.64 6.62 -9.40
CA GLU A 44 -10.32 7.84 -10.16
C GLU A 44 -11.25 9.00 -9.77
N THR A 45 -12.54 8.75 -9.71
CA THR A 45 -13.55 9.74 -9.30
C THR A 45 -13.31 10.22 -7.87
N GLY A 46 -13.02 9.29 -6.97
CA GLY A 46 -12.74 9.60 -5.57
C GLY A 46 -11.46 10.41 -5.39
N LEU A 47 -10.37 10.04 -6.07
CA LEU A 47 -9.13 10.82 -6.05
C LEU A 47 -9.33 12.24 -6.59
N ALA A 48 -10.15 12.39 -7.63
CA ALA A 48 -10.52 13.70 -8.16
C ALA A 48 -11.31 14.55 -7.15
N ALA A 49 -12.22 13.93 -6.40
CA ALA A 49 -12.97 14.62 -5.33
C ALA A 49 -12.07 15.08 -4.17
N LEU A 50 -10.93 14.41 -3.96
CA LEU A 50 -9.95 14.72 -2.91
C LEU A 50 -8.81 15.63 -3.39
N ARG A 51 -8.97 16.38 -4.49
CA ARG A 51 -7.90 17.25 -5.05
C ARG A 51 -7.34 18.29 -4.08
N GLY A 52 -8.17 18.80 -3.17
CA GLY A 52 -7.76 19.80 -2.20
C GLY A 52 -6.99 19.26 -0.99
N MET A 53 -6.85 17.94 -0.88
CA MET A 53 -6.16 17.28 0.23
C MET A 53 -4.76 16.83 -0.19
N GLN A 54 -3.78 16.99 0.69
CA GLN A 54 -2.45 16.42 0.51
C GLN A 54 -2.53 14.89 0.59
N LYS A 55 -1.86 14.22 -0.34
CA LYS A 55 -1.88 12.74 -0.45
C LYS A 55 -0.47 12.19 -0.54
N ALA A 56 -0.16 11.19 0.29
CA ALA A 56 1.02 10.37 0.18
C ALA A 56 0.66 8.94 -0.21
N LEU A 57 1.40 8.35 -1.12
CA LEU A 57 1.34 6.91 -1.38
C LEU A 57 2.42 6.20 -0.55
N ILE A 58 2.02 5.21 0.25
CA ILE A 58 2.94 4.41 1.08
C ILE A 58 2.71 2.94 0.76
N THR A 59 3.68 2.29 0.15
CA THR A 59 3.55 0.90 -0.30
C THR A 59 4.76 0.05 0.10
N ASN A 60 4.50 -1.25 0.37
CA ASN A 60 5.57 -2.24 0.58
C ASN A 60 6.21 -2.73 -0.73
N LYS A 61 5.64 -2.34 -1.88
CA LYS A 61 6.19 -2.62 -3.22
C LYS A 61 7.45 -1.79 -3.44
N SER A 62 8.44 -2.35 -4.18
CA SER A 62 9.65 -1.61 -4.53
C SER A 62 9.36 -0.45 -5.49
N ARG A 63 10.22 0.55 -5.47
CA ARG A 63 10.07 1.81 -6.20
C ARG A 63 9.91 1.60 -7.70
N ILE A 64 10.77 0.78 -8.30
CA ILE A 64 10.74 0.53 -9.74
C ILE A 64 9.38 0.01 -10.24
N PHE A 65 8.73 -0.86 -9.46
CA PHE A 65 7.41 -1.41 -9.83
C PHE A 65 6.28 -0.45 -9.49
N THR A 66 6.45 0.35 -8.44
CA THR A 66 5.47 1.35 -8.02
C THR A 66 5.37 2.46 -9.06
N GLU A 67 6.49 3.03 -9.47
CA GLU A 67 6.52 4.12 -10.46
C GLU A 67 5.93 3.68 -11.80
N LYS A 68 6.33 2.52 -12.31
CA LYS A 68 5.75 1.97 -13.54
C LYS A 68 4.24 1.75 -13.46
N LEU A 69 3.74 1.29 -12.31
CA LEU A 69 2.31 1.09 -12.12
C LEU A 69 1.56 2.41 -12.08
N LEU A 70 2.08 3.40 -11.35
CA LEU A 70 1.47 4.72 -11.24
C LEU A 70 1.43 5.45 -12.60
N ASP A 71 2.52 5.38 -13.35
CA ASP A 71 2.59 5.97 -14.69
C ASP A 71 1.57 5.33 -15.63
N LYS A 72 1.49 4.01 -15.63
CA LYS A 72 0.53 3.28 -16.46
C LYS A 72 -0.92 3.59 -16.10
N LEU A 73 -1.23 3.80 -14.84
CA LEU A 73 -2.55 4.15 -14.35
C LEU A 73 -2.81 5.67 -14.33
N ALA A 74 -1.86 6.49 -14.80
CA ALA A 74 -1.91 7.95 -14.78
C ALA A 74 -2.14 8.55 -13.37
N LEU A 75 -1.62 7.90 -12.33
CA LEU A 75 -1.84 8.28 -10.94
C LEU A 75 -0.68 9.07 -10.30
N THR A 76 0.47 9.15 -10.94
CA THR A 76 1.69 9.77 -10.36
C THR A 76 1.42 11.18 -9.82
N ASN A 77 0.68 11.99 -10.56
CA ASN A 77 0.39 13.38 -10.19
C ASN A 77 -0.68 13.56 -9.10
N HIS A 78 -1.24 12.48 -8.58
CA HIS A 78 -2.21 12.54 -7.49
C HIS A 78 -1.55 12.59 -6.10
N PHE A 79 -0.24 12.32 -6.02
CA PHE A 79 0.48 12.19 -4.75
C PHE A 79 1.64 13.19 -4.68
N GLU A 80 1.70 13.95 -3.60
CA GLU A 80 2.80 14.87 -3.28
C GLU A 80 4.04 14.12 -2.77
N LEU A 81 3.85 12.88 -2.27
CA LEU A 81 4.92 12.06 -1.73
C LEU A 81 4.65 10.58 -2.05
N ILE A 82 5.69 9.87 -2.49
CA ILE A 82 5.63 8.43 -2.74
C ILE A 82 6.75 7.76 -1.93
N ILE A 83 6.37 6.82 -1.05
CA ILE A 83 7.26 6.02 -0.21
C ILE A 83 7.09 4.56 -0.57
N CYS A 84 8.18 3.91 -0.95
CA CYS A 84 8.21 2.54 -1.42
C CYS A 84 8.90 1.60 -0.42
N GLY A 85 8.72 0.30 -0.60
CA GLY A 85 9.21 -0.70 0.33
C GLY A 85 10.73 -0.90 0.37
N ASP A 86 11.46 -0.23 -0.51
CA ASP A 86 12.93 -0.16 -0.58
C ASP A 86 13.49 1.20 -0.11
N ASP A 87 12.63 2.16 0.27
CA ASP A 87 13.08 3.45 0.78
C ASP A 87 13.38 3.41 2.29
N MET A 88 12.59 2.63 3.04
CA MET A 88 12.70 2.53 4.50
C MET A 88 11.99 1.28 5.03
N ALA A 89 11.78 1.19 6.35
CA ALA A 89 11.07 0.08 6.97
C ALA A 89 9.66 -0.10 6.36
N LYS A 90 9.30 -1.36 6.07
CA LYS A 90 8.00 -1.70 5.49
C LYS A 90 6.89 -1.67 6.54
N LYS A 91 5.65 -1.35 6.13
CA LYS A 91 4.48 -1.61 6.97
C LYS A 91 4.45 -3.09 7.39
N PRO A 92 4.19 -3.44 8.65
CA PRO A 92 3.48 -2.68 9.66
C PRO A 92 4.31 -1.70 10.51
N SER A 93 5.58 -1.40 10.16
CA SER A 93 6.31 -0.32 10.84
C SER A 93 5.55 1.00 10.67
N PRO A 94 5.43 1.83 11.73
CA PRO A 94 4.85 3.17 11.64
C PRO A 94 5.76 4.18 10.94
N GLU A 95 7.04 3.86 10.77
CA GLU A 95 8.08 4.77 10.27
C GLU A 95 7.70 5.48 8.96
N PRO A 96 7.24 4.79 7.89
CA PRO A 96 6.90 5.47 6.64
C PRO A 96 5.71 6.43 6.78
N LEU A 97 4.76 6.15 7.66
CA LEU A 97 3.63 7.03 7.90
C LEU A 97 4.06 8.30 8.64
N LEU A 98 4.86 8.15 9.70
CA LEU A 98 5.40 9.26 10.48
C LEU A 98 6.34 10.12 9.62
N PHE A 99 7.14 9.49 8.76
CA PHE A 99 7.99 10.20 7.80
C PHE A 99 7.15 11.02 6.81
N ALA A 100 6.05 10.46 6.29
CA ALA A 100 5.14 11.18 5.40
C ALA A 100 4.52 12.40 6.10
N CYS A 101 4.02 12.23 7.32
CA CYS A 101 3.49 13.32 8.13
C CYS A 101 4.52 14.46 8.31
N LYS A 102 5.76 14.09 8.67
CA LYS A 102 6.85 15.06 8.82
C LYS A 102 7.17 15.78 7.51
N LYS A 103 7.24 15.07 6.39
CA LYS A 103 7.56 15.67 5.07
C LYS A 103 6.46 16.60 4.57
N LEU A 104 5.22 16.28 4.82
CA LEU A 104 4.06 17.08 4.43
C LEU A 104 3.70 18.16 5.48
N ASN A 105 4.43 18.21 6.58
CA ASN A 105 4.18 19.12 7.70
C ASN A 105 2.75 18.99 8.28
N ILE A 106 2.31 17.76 8.46
CA ILE A 106 1.00 17.40 9.02
C ILE A 106 1.20 16.67 10.35
N GLU A 107 0.42 17.01 11.36
CA GLU A 107 0.35 16.25 12.60
C GLU A 107 -0.27 14.86 12.35
N ALA A 108 0.25 13.81 13.00
CA ALA A 108 -0.28 12.45 12.87
C ALA A 108 -1.79 12.38 13.19
N SER A 109 -2.25 13.13 14.19
CA SER A 109 -3.66 13.22 14.58
C SER A 109 -4.59 13.82 13.51
N LYS A 110 -4.03 14.53 12.53
CA LYS A 110 -4.75 15.10 11.39
C LYS A 110 -4.62 14.29 10.10
N ALA A 111 -3.77 13.27 10.13
CA ALA A 111 -3.64 12.33 9.03
C ALA A 111 -4.68 11.21 9.14
N ILE A 112 -4.96 10.57 8.02
CA ILE A 112 -5.73 9.34 7.98
C ILE A 112 -5.08 8.37 6.99
N MET A 113 -4.94 7.11 7.41
CA MET A 113 -4.48 6.04 6.54
C MET A 113 -5.66 5.41 5.83
N ILE A 114 -5.56 5.18 4.52
CA ILE A 114 -6.50 4.38 3.76
C ILE A 114 -5.74 3.16 3.29
N GLY A 115 -6.21 1.95 3.62
CA GLY A 115 -5.50 0.73 3.28
C GLY A 115 -6.39 -0.49 3.25
N ASP A 116 -5.91 -1.55 2.59
CA ASP A 116 -6.65 -2.78 2.32
C ASP A 116 -6.06 -4.02 3.02
N SER A 117 -5.09 -3.82 3.89
CA SER A 117 -4.37 -4.92 4.53
C SER A 117 -4.17 -4.72 6.03
N LYS A 118 -3.94 -5.83 6.72
CA LYS A 118 -3.51 -5.85 8.12
C LYS A 118 -2.30 -4.95 8.36
N SER A 119 -1.32 -4.97 7.46
CA SER A 119 -0.11 -4.17 7.62
C SER A 119 -0.39 -2.67 7.60
N ASP A 120 -1.40 -2.21 6.87
CA ASP A 120 -1.83 -0.82 6.85
C ASP A 120 -2.45 -0.41 8.18
N ILE A 121 -3.37 -1.24 8.68
CA ILE A 121 -4.07 -0.97 9.94
C ILE A 121 -3.09 -0.93 11.11
N LEU A 122 -2.18 -1.92 11.18
CA LEU A 122 -1.20 -1.99 12.26
C LEU A 122 -0.19 -0.83 12.21
N ALA A 123 0.28 -0.44 11.02
CA ALA A 123 1.16 0.71 10.85
C ALA A 123 0.49 2.01 11.30
N ALA A 124 -0.78 2.24 10.89
CA ALA A 124 -1.54 3.42 11.27
C ALA A 124 -1.74 3.49 12.79
N LYS A 125 -2.17 2.39 13.43
CA LYS A 125 -2.33 2.32 14.88
C LYS A 125 -1.03 2.61 15.63
N ALA A 126 0.08 2.01 15.18
CA ALA A 126 1.38 2.24 15.79
C ALA A 126 1.88 3.69 15.60
N ALA A 127 1.44 4.38 14.53
CA ALA A 127 1.74 5.78 14.27
C ALA A 127 0.80 6.77 14.99
N GLY A 128 -0.27 6.29 15.65
CA GLY A 128 -1.31 7.16 16.22
C GLY A 128 -2.14 7.88 15.13
N ILE A 129 -2.30 7.25 13.97
CA ILE A 129 -3.04 7.75 12.81
C ILE A 129 -4.32 6.94 12.68
N ASP A 130 -5.45 7.63 12.47
CA ASP A 130 -6.72 6.97 12.19
C ASP A 130 -6.66 6.19 10.87
N VAL A 131 -7.43 5.09 10.77
CA VAL A 131 -7.42 4.25 9.58
C VAL A 131 -8.82 3.98 9.04
N ILE A 132 -8.96 4.16 7.75
CA ILE A 132 -10.07 3.64 6.95
C ILE A 132 -9.59 2.37 6.27
N ALA A 133 -10.14 1.22 6.66
CA ALA A 133 -9.91 -0.03 5.95
C ALA A 133 -10.88 -0.16 4.77
N VAL A 134 -10.40 -0.63 3.62
CA VAL A 134 -11.24 -0.90 2.46
C VAL A 134 -11.35 -2.40 2.23
N GLY A 135 -12.59 -2.93 2.28
CA GLY A 135 -12.86 -4.36 2.23
C GLY A 135 -12.69 -4.99 0.85
N TYR A 136 -12.74 -4.20 -0.22
CA TYR A 136 -12.65 -4.66 -1.62
C TYR A 136 -11.21 -4.85 -2.11
N GLY A 137 -10.20 -4.51 -1.31
CA GLY A 137 -8.78 -4.61 -1.69
C GLY A 137 -8.17 -6.00 -1.49
N TYR A 138 -6.84 -6.05 -1.49
CA TYR A 138 -6.09 -7.30 -1.35
C TYR A 138 -5.82 -7.61 0.13
N ASN A 139 -6.81 -8.16 0.81
CA ASN A 139 -6.76 -8.49 2.25
C ASN A 139 -6.22 -9.91 2.56
N GLN A 140 -5.79 -10.66 1.57
CA GLN A 140 -5.29 -12.05 1.70
C GLN A 140 -6.29 -13.01 2.37
N GLY A 141 -7.59 -12.71 2.31
CA GLY A 141 -8.64 -13.52 2.96
C GLY A 141 -8.81 -13.21 4.46
N GLU A 142 -8.12 -12.21 5.00
CA GLU A 142 -8.31 -11.77 6.38
C GLU A 142 -9.53 -10.85 6.50
N ASN A 143 -10.25 -10.98 7.62
CA ASN A 143 -11.32 -10.05 7.95
C ASN A 143 -10.72 -8.80 8.60
N LEU A 144 -10.71 -7.69 7.87
CA LEU A 144 -10.10 -6.44 8.35
C LEU A 144 -10.81 -5.86 9.58
N ALA A 145 -12.07 -6.21 9.82
CA ALA A 145 -12.80 -5.80 11.03
C ALA A 145 -12.16 -6.32 12.32
N ASP A 146 -11.49 -7.48 12.27
CA ASP A 146 -10.83 -8.08 13.45
C ASP A 146 -9.65 -7.22 13.96
N TYR A 147 -9.15 -6.33 13.12
CA TYR A 147 -8.09 -5.37 13.47
C TYR A 147 -8.65 -4.03 13.97
N ASN A 148 -9.97 -3.91 14.12
CA ASN A 148 -10.66 -2.72 14.66
C ASN A 148 -10.18 -1.40 14.01
N PRO A 149 -10.29 -1.21 12.68
CA PRO A 149 -10.07 0.08 12.07
C PRO A 149 -11.13 1.08 12.54
N GLN A 150 -10.85 2.40 12.50
CA GLN A 150 -11.84 3.42 12.83
C GLN A 150 -13.04 3.40 11.87
N TYR A 151 -12.78 3.09 10.60
CA TYR A 151 -13.81 2.96 9.57
C TYR A 151 -13.52 1.76 8.69
N LEU A 152 -14.58 1.10 8.24
CA LEU A 152 -14.52 0.03 7.23
C LEU A 152 -15.46 0.42 6.08
N CYS A 153 -14.92 0.53 4.89
CA CYS A 153 -15.64 0.94 3.69
C CYS A 153 -15.60 -0.15 2.63
N ASP A 154 -16.73 -0.43 2.01
CA ASP A 154 -16.85 -1.42 0.92
C ASP A 154 -16.77 -0.76 -0.47
N ASN A 155 -16.70 0.57 -0.54
CA ASN A 155 -16.61 1.33 -1.76
C ASN A 155 -15.69 2.55 -1.55
N PHE A 156 -14.92 2.93 -2.58
CA PHE A 156 -14.03 4.10 -2.48
C PHE A 156 -14.80 5.40 -2.25
N LEU A 157 -16.02 5.55 -2.76
CA LEU A 157 -16.81 6.76 -2.54
C LEU A 157 -17.26 6.94 -1.10
N ASP A 158 -17.36 5.85 -0.33
CA ASP A 158 -17.74 5.91 1.09
C ASP A 158 -16.66 6.58 1.96
N ILE A 159 -15.42 6.68 1.43
CA ILE A 159 -14.30 7.36 2.09
C ILE A 159 -14.51 8.88 2.11
N ILE A 160 -15.12 9.44 1.06
CA ILE A 160 -15.24 10.89 0.87
C ILE A 160 -15.97 11.57 2.03
N PRO A 161 -17.20 11.15 2.45
CA PRO A 161 -17.88 11.78 3.56
C PRO A 161 -17.12 11.64 4.89
N VAL A 162 -16.38 10.55 5.10
CA VAL A 162 -15.53 10.38 6.30
C VAL A 162 -14.43 11.43 6.35
N LEU A 163 -13.83 11.78 5.21
CA LEU A 163 -12.76 12.76 5.12
C LEU A 163 -13.26 14.21 5.17
N THR A 164 -14.45 14.48 4.65
CA THR A 164 -14.97 15.85 4.54
C THR A 164 -15.71 16.33 5.80
N GLN A 165 -16.03 15.43 6.72
CA GLN A 165 -16.67 15.74 8.01
C GLN A 165 -15.68 15.96 9.17
N ARG A 166 -14.38 15.90 8.88
CA ARG A 166 -13.26 16.14 9.82
C ARG A 166 -12.70 17.56 9.61
#